data_886a4d8c5564101de8f9cf5773dfcee6
#
_entry.id   886a4d8c5564101de8f9cf5773dfcee6
#
_cell.length_a   1.000
_cell.length_b   1.000
_cell.length_c   1.000
_cell.angle_alpha   90.00
_cell.angle_beta   90.00
_cell.angle_gamma   90.00
#
_symmetry.space_group_name_H-M   'P 1'
#
loop_
_entity.id
_entity.type
_entity.pdbx_description
1 polymer ?
#
loop_
_entity_poly.entity_id
_entity_poly.type
_entity_poly.pdbx_seq_one_letter_code
_entity_poly.pdbx_strand_id
1 'polypeptide(L)'
;RACCTFSQGCLYNMNSHGRVACLDAATGRELWAVDILERFEGRNITWALSECLLVDGQHLIVTPGGRKALMAALDKRTGQTVWTTAPLGDDQTSHCSPILFRHAGRRLITNCSSAHGFGVDADTGELLWTAPLRNPFGTNISTPIYGDGCVFYVTPYAELGRAYQLRADGQGISAEHVWTSPLDTVTGAGVLVDGTLFAAGYKTSKWWFGVDWRTG
;
A
#
# COMPACT_ATOMS: atom_id res chain seq x y z
N ARG A 1 -4.77 7.75 11.92
CA ARG A 1 -5.96 7.09 11.38
C ARG A 1 -6.13 7.46 9.92
N ALA A 2 -6.86 6.65 9.15
CA ALA A 2 -7.12 6.88 7.72
C ALA A 2 -7.84 8.21 7.47
N CYS A 3 -7.48 8.87 6.37
CA CYS A 3 -8.25 9.96 5.81
C CYS A 3 -9.33 9.40 4.86
N CYS A 4 -10.46 10.12 4.75
CA CYS A 4 -11.48 9.80 3.75
C CYS A 4 -10.95 10.11 2.35
N THR A 5 -11.30 9.28 1.39
CA THR A 5 -11.02 9.52 -0.02
C THR A 5 -12.28 10.04 -0.71
N PHE A 6 -12.17 11.21 -1.34
CA PHE A 6 -13.27 11.80 -2.09
C PHE A 6 -13.19 11.45 -3.57
N SER A 7 -14.30 11.01 -4.16
CA SER A 7 -14.44 10.83 -5.61
C SER A 7 -15.88 11.00 -6.06
N GLN A 8 -16.11 11.88 -7.03
CA GLN A 8 -17.40 12.05 -7.72
C GLN A 8 -18.61 12.18 -6.78
N GLY A 9 -18.51 13.04 -5.76
CA GLY A 9 -19.58 13.29 -4.80
C GLY A 9 -19.73 12.24 -3.70
N CYS A 10 -18.86 11.25 -3.64
CA CYS A 10 -18.83 10.24 -2.61
C CYS A 10 -17.58 10.35 -1.73
N LEU A 11 -17.71 10.02 -0.46
CA LEU A 11 -16.61 9.82 0.47
C LEU A 11 -16.48 8.34 0.77
N TYR A 12 -15.26 7.82 0.65
CA TYR A 12 -14.92 6.44 1.00
C TYR A 12 -14.05 6.45 2.25
N ASN A 13 -14.44 5.67 3.23
CA ASN A 13 -13.71 5.58 4.48
C ASN A 13 -13.69 4.15 5.00
N MET A 14 -12.58 3.78 5.62
CA MET A 14 -12.46 2.54 6.36
C MET A 14 -12.28 2.86 7.83
N ASN A 15 -13.08 2.25 8.68
CA ASN A 15 -12.90 2.36 10.12
C ASN A 15 -11.78 1.41 10.61
N SER A 16 -11.41 1.55 11.87
CA SER A 16 -10.34 0.78 12.50
C SER A 16 -10.59 -0.73 12.60
N HIS A 17 -11.79 -1.21 12.26
CA HIS A 17 -12.18 -2.62 12.32
C HIS A 17 -12.43 -3.23 10.95
N GLY A 18 -12.11 -2.52 9.87
CA GLY A 18 -12.22 -3.04 8.49
C GLY A 18 -13.58 -2.81 7.84
N ARG A 19 -14.48 -2.05 8.47
CA ARG A 19 -15.72 -1.63 7.79
C ARG A 19 -15.42 -0.48 6.84
N VAL A 20 -15.56 -0.75 5.56
CA VAL A 20 -15.47 0.22 4.45
C VAL A 20 -16.86 0.72 4.15
N ALA A 21 -17.02 2.04 4.07
CA ALA A 21 -18.29 2.68 3.75
C ALA A 21 -18.13 3.72 2.63
N CYS A 22 -19.14 3.81 1.78
CA CYS A 22 -19.35 4.89 0.84
C CYS A 22 -20.45 5.79 1.36
N LEU A 23 -20.17 7.09 1.48
CA LEU A 23 -21.09 8.08 1.96
C LEU A 23 -21.35 9.11 0.87
N ASP A 24 -22.57 9.59 0.75
CA ASP A 24 -22.89 10.79 -0.01
C ASP A 24 -22.19 11.99 0.63
N ALA A 25 -21.33 12.68 -0.11
CA ALA A 25 -20.47 13.71 0.45
C ALA A 25 -21.24 14.98 0.86
N ALA A 26 -22.42 15.23 0.29
CA ALA A 26 -23.22 16.40 0.61
C ALA A 26 -24.08 16.20 1.87
N THR A 27 -24.56 14.98 2.10
CA THR A 27 -25.52 14.68 3.17
C THR A 27 -24.96 13.84 4.31
N GLY A 28 -23.82 13.15 4.07
CA GLY A 28 -23.26 12.17 4.99
C GLY A 28 -24.03 10.84 5.04
N ARG A 29 -25.06 10.66 4.21
CA ARG A 29 -25.86 9.44 4.17
C ARG A 29 -25.02 8.29 3.63
N GLU A 30 -25.05 7.17 4.33
CA GLU A 30 -24.42 5.92 3.87
C GLU A 30 -25.17 5.38 2.64
N LEU A 31 -24.41 5.11 1.58
CA LEU A 31 -24.90 4.51 0.35
C LEU A 31 -24.72 2.99 0.36
N TRP A 32 -23.54 2.53 0.80
CA TRP A 32 -23.25 1.13 1.04
C TRP A 32 -22.10 1.00 2.05
N ALA A 33 -22.00 -0.19 2.65
CA ALA A 33 -20.86 -0.57 3.47
C ALA A 33 -20.58 -2.07 3.39
N VAL A 34 -19.32 -2.45 3.69
CA VAL A 34 -18.85 -3.83 3.73
C VAL A 34 -17.75 -3.98 4.76
N ASP A 35 -17.75 -5.09 5.49
CA ASP A 35 -16.62 -5.50 6.34
C ASP A 35 -15.64 -6.32 5.50
N ILE A 36 -14.46 -5.76 5.25
CA ILE A 36 -13.43 -6.43 4.41
C ILE A 36 -12.70 -7.53 5.16
N LEU A 37 -12.59 -7.44 6.49
CA LEU A 37 -11.97 -8.50 7.27
C LEU A 37 -12.86 -9.75 7.30
N GLU A 38 -14.16 -9.58 7.51
CA GLU A 38 -15.11 -10.68 7.43
C GLU A 38 -15.16 -11.29 6.02
N ARG A 39 -15.34 -10.46 4.99
CA ARG A 39 -15.48 -10.90 3.59
C ARG A 39 -14.27 -11.68 3.09
N PHE A 40 -13.07 -11.24 3.41
CA PHE A 40 -11.82 -11.82 2.89
C PHE A 40 -11.07 -12.67 3.91
N GLU A 41 -11.68 -13.01 5.03
CA GLU A 41 -11.09 -13.80 6.12
C GLU A 41 -9.77 -13.19 6.64
N GLY A 42 -9.74 -11.86 6.73
CA GLY A 42 -8.66 -11.10 7.34
C GLY A 42 -8.78 -11.04 8.85
N ARG A 43 -7.73 -10.52 9.48
CA ARG A 43 -7.70 -10.29 10.93
C ARG A 43 -7.31 -8.85 11.22
N ASN A 44 -7.90 -8.28 12.27
CA ASN A 44 -7.46 -6.97 12.73
C ASN A 44 -6.05 -7.09 13.34
N ILE A 45 -5.29 -6.02 13.18
CA ILE A 45 -3.90 -5.95 13.62
C ILE A 45 -3.77 -5.08 14.88
N THR A 46 -2.65 -5.21 15.58
CA THR A 46 -2.32 -4.33 16.71
C THR A 46 -2.34 -2.87 16.23
N TRP A 47 -2.97 -1.99 16.99
CA TRP A 47 -3.27 -0.57 16.69
C TRP A 47 -4.31 -0.35 15.58
N ALA A 48 -4.95 -1.42 15.11
CA ALA A 48 -6.05 -1.41 14.16
C ALA A 48 -5.71 -0.85 12.75
N LEU A 49 -6.64 -0.99 11.81
CA LEU A 49 -6.45 -0.58 10.42
C LEU A 49 -6.42 0.96 10.29
N SER A 50 -5.57 1.44 9.37
CA SER A 50 -5.39 2.88 9.11
C SER A 50 -5.09 3.20 7.64
N GLU A 51 -5.33 2.26 6.74
CA GLU A 51 -5.16 2.45 5.29
C GLU A 51 -6.06 3.58 4.77
N CYS A 52 -5.51 4.53 4.03
CA CYS A 52 -6.25 5.45 3.21
C CYS A 52 -6.62 4.76 1.90
N LEU A 53 -7.91 4.67 1.60
CA LEU A 53 -8.41 3.93 0.45
C LEU A 53 -8.01 4.63 -0.85
N LEU A 54 -7.58 3.86 -1.85
CA LEU A 54 -7.27 4.34 -3.18
C LEU A 54 -8.47 4.16 -4.11
N VAL A 55 -8.90 5.23 -4.76
CA VAL A 55 -9.87 5.16 -5.87
C VAL A 55 -9.13 5.15 -7.19
N ASP A 56 -9.37 4.13 -8.00
CA ASP A 56 -8.86 3.97 -9.35
C ASP A 56 -10.00 3.76 -10.35
N GLY A 57 -10.36 4.81 -11.06
CA GLY A 57 -11.50 4.76 -12.00
C GLY A 57 -12.81 4.38 -11.32
N GLN A 58 -13.30 3.18 -11.59
CA GLN A 58 -14.49 2.61 -10.95
C GLN A 58 -14.16 1.70 -9.76
N HIS A 59 -12.89 1.51 -9.46
CA HIS A 59 -12.43 0.63 -8.40
C HIS A 59 -12.09 1.39 -7.11
N LEU A 60 -12.41 0.77 -5.99
CA LEU A 60 -11.95 1.14 -4.65
C LEU A 60 -11.03 0.02 -4.16
N ILE A 61 -9.76 0.35 -3.91
CA ILE A 61 -8.74 -0.61 -3.52
C ILE A 61 -8.68 -0.71 -2.01
N VAL A 62 -8.65 -1.95 -1.51
CA VAL A 62 -8.57 -2.32 -0.10
C VAL A 62 -7.54 -3.43 0.10
N THR A 63 -6.87 -3.45 1.27
CA THR A 63 -5.83 -4.44 1.58
C THR A 63 -6.23 -5.24 2.86
N PRO A 64 -7.15 -6.21 2.76
CA PRO A 64 -7.62 -6.98 3.92
C PRO A 64 -6.52 -7.89 4.52
N GLY A 65 -5.51 -8.31 3.75
CA GLY A 65 -4.47 -9.23 4.23
C GLY A 65 -5.07 -10.51 4.80
N GLY A 66 -6.04 -11.07 4.13
CA GLY A 66 -6.81 -12.22 4.59
C GLY A 66 -6.52 -13.49 3.82
N ARG A 67 -7.07 -14.61 4.32
CA ARG A 67 -6.89 -15.93 3.69
C ARG A 67 -7.56 -16.07 2.32
N LYS A 68 -8.49 -15.18 1.97
CA LYS A 68 -9.16 -15.14 0.65
C LYS A 68 -8.59 -14.08 -0.27
N ALA A 69 -7.97 -13.02 0.28
CA ALA A 69 -7.39 -11.96 -0.52
C ALA A 69 -6.32 -11.20 0.27
N LEU A 70 -5.16 -10.99 -0.35
CA LEU A 70 -4.16 -10.03 0.12
C LEU A 70 -4.65 -8.60 -0.10
N MET A 71 -5.04 -8.29 -1.34
CA MET A 71 -5.62 -7.03 -1.79
C MET A 71 -6.88 -7.32 -2.62
N ALA A 72 -7.81 -6.37 -2.68
CA ALA A 72 -9.00 -6.49 -3.51
C ALA A 72 -9.39 -5.14 -4.12
N ALA A 73 -9.99 -5.17 -5.32
CA ALA A 73 -10.76 -4.08 -5.86
C ALA A 73 -12.25 -4.31 -5.62
N LEU A 74 -12.91 -3.29 -5.11
CA LEU A 74 -14.35 -3.23 -5.02
C LEU A 74 -14.89 -2.28 -6.08
N ASP A 75 -16.04 -2.57 -6.65
CA ASP A 75 -16.78 -1.57 -7.41
C ASP A 75 -17.16 -0.42 -6.47
N LYS A 76 -16.71 0.78 -6.76
CA LYS A 76 -16.86 1.93 -5.86
C LYS A 76 -18.31 2.38 -5.66
N ARG A 77 -19.23 1.98 -6.55
CA ARG A 77 -20.65 2.35 -6.49
C ARG A 77 -21.46 1.37 -5.66
N THR A 78 -21.02 0.10 -5.60
CA THR A 78 -21.82 -0.99 -5.00
C THR A 78 -21.11 -1.69 -3.85
N GLY A 79 -19.79 -1.56 -3.72
CA GLY A 79 -18.99 -2.33 -2.75
C GLY A 79 -18.82 -3.81 -3.11
N GLN A 80 -19.24 -4.23 -4.32
CA GLN A 80 -19.04 -5.60 -4.79
C GLN A 80 -17.59 -5.84 -5.19
N THR A 81 -17.09 -7.05 -4.98
CA THR A 81 -15.72 -7.43 -5.35
C THR A 81 -15.61 -7.56 -6.86
N VAL A 82 -14.60 -6.90 -7.44
CA VAL A 82 -14.27 -6.95 -8.87
C VAL A 82 -13.15 -7.94 -9.13
N TRP A 83 -12.03 -7.80 -8.41
CA TRP A 83 -10.91 -8.74 -8.44
C TRP A 83 -10.26 -8.87 -7.06
N THR A 84 -9.49 -9.93 -6.88
CA THR A 84 -8.70 -10.18 -5.66
C THR A 84 -7.30 -10.64 -6.03
N THR A 85 -6.32 -10.19 -5.24
CA THR A 85 -4.96 -10.74 -5.25
C THR A 85 -4.89 -11.95 -4.32
N ALA A 86 -4.26 -13.03 -4.76
CA ALA A 86 -4.07 -14.22 -3.94
C ALA A 86 -3.39 -13.92 -2.60
N PRO A 87 -3.69 -14.65 -1.54
CA PRO A 87 -3.01 -14.54 -0.25
C PRO A 87 -1.49 -14.75 -0.39
N LEU A 88 -0.72 -14.06 0.43
CA LEU A 88 0.73 -14.20 0.48
C LEU A 88 1.15 -14.87 1.80
N GLY A 89 1.13 -16.21 1.82
CA GLY A 89 1.42 -16.99 3.02
C GLY A 89 0.51 -16.59 4.18
N ASP A 90 1.11 -16.28 5.34
CA ASP A 90 0.41 -15.84 6.54
C ASP A 90 0.40 -14.31 6.72
N ASP A 91 0.71 -13.57 5.67
CA ASP A 91 0.75 -12.12 5.72
C ASP A 91 -0.63 -11.55 6.07
N GLN A 92 -0.61 -10.59 6.96
CA GLN A 92 -1.77 -9.80 7.36
C GLN A 92 -1.72 -8.43 6.70
N THR A 93 -2.78 -7.67 6.84
CA THR A 93 -2.79 -6.24 6.47
C THR A 93 -1.71 -5.46 7.22
N SER A 94 -1.46 -4.23 6.80
CA SER A 94 -0.52 -3.31 7.46
C SER A 94 -1.17 -1.94 7.69
N HIS A 95 -0.38 -0.95 8.06
CA HIS A 95 -0.84 0.44 8.22
C HIS A 95 -0.57 1.30 6.99
N CYS A 96 0.04 0.71 5.95
CA CYS A 96 0.36 1.40 4.70
C CYS A 96 -0.88 1.72 3.88
N SER A 97 -0.74 2.68 2.99
CA SER A 97 -1.74 3.00 1.98
C SER A 97 -1.21 2.65 0.59
N PRO A 98 -2.03 2.13 -0.33
CA PRO A 98 -1.61 1.80 -1.67
C PRO A 98 -1.34 3.04 -2.50
N ILE A 99 -0.42 2.93 -3.46
CA ILE A 99 -0.21 3.90 -4.52
C ILE A 99 -0.43 3.25 -5.90
N LEU A 100 -0.96 4.04 -6.82
CA LEU A 100 -1.13 3.69 -8.23
C LEU A 100 -0.11 4.46 -9.07
N PHE A 101 0.54 3.77 -10.00
CA PHE A 101 1.47 4.37 -10.94
C PHE A 101 1.48 3.63 -12.28
N ARG A 102 2.21 4.16 -13.25
CA ARG A 102 2.46 3.49 -14.55
C ARG A 102 3.92 3.11 -14.69
N HIS A 103 4.16 1.89 -15.16
CA HIS A 103 5.49 1.40 -15.50
C HIS A 103 5.40 0.49 -16.73
N ALA A 104 6.29 0.70 -17.72
CA ALA A 104 6.33 -0.07 -18.97
C ALA A 104 4.94 -0.23 -19.64
N GLY A 105 4.13 0.83 -19.65
CA GLY A 105 2.80 0.85 -20.24
C GLY A 105 1.67 0.22 -19.39
N ARG A 106 2.00 -0.50 -18.33
CA ARG A 106 1.03 -1.13 -17.40
C ARG A 106 0.66 -0.20 -16.25
N ARG A 107 -0.52 -0.39 -15.72
CA ARG A 107 -1.03 0.28 -14.50
C ARG A 107 -0.78 -0.66 -13.32
N LEU A 108 -0.11 -0.17 -12.30
CA LEU A 108 0.37 -0.98 -11.19
C LEU A 108 -0.04 -0.34 -9.87
N ILE A 109 -0.39 -1.18 -8.91
CA ILE A 109 -0.61 -0.77 -7.52
C ILE A 109 0.45 -1.44 -6.66
N THR A 110 1.06 -0.68 -5.74
CA THR A 110 1.94 -1.26 -4.72
C THR A 110 1.47 -0.87 -3.33
N ASN A 111 1.64 -1.78 -2.38
CA ASN A 111 1.38 -1.57 -0.96
C ASN A 111 2.30 -2.46 -0.12
N CYS A 112 2.12 -2.45 1.20
CA CYS A 112 2.79 -3.36 2.11
C CYS A 112 1.77 -4.22 2.87
N SER A 113 2.17 -5.45 3.15
CA SER A 113 1.58 -6.34 4.14
C SER A 113 2.39 -6.33 5.44
N SER A 114 2.08 -7.21 6.37
CA SER A 114 2.83 -7.36 7.63
C SER A 114 4.30 -7.76 7.44
N ALA A 115 4.64 -8.46 6.33
CA ALA A 115 5.99 -8.98 6.10
C ALA A 115 6.55 -8.70 4.70
N HIS A 116 5.78 -8.13 3.79
CA HIS A 116 6.25 -7.85 2.43
C HIS A 116 5.75 -6.49 1.91
N GLY A 117 6.58 -5.81 1.11
CA GLY A 117 6.12 -4.93 0.05
C GLY A 117 5.69 -5.78 -1.14
N PHE A 118 4.67 -5.37 -1.87
CA PHE A 118 4.20 -6.12 -3.02
C PHE A 118 3.63 -5.20 -4.09
N GLY A 119 3.59 -5.70 -5.31
CA GLY A 119 2.95 -5.00 -6.42
C GLY A 119 2.03 -5.91 -7.21
N VAL A 120 0.93 -5.32 -7.67
CA VAL A 120 -0.10 -6.00 -8.44
C VAL A 120 -0.41 -5.24 -9.72
N ASP A 121 -0.90 -5.96 -10.71
CA ASP A 121 -1.54 -5.34 -11.87
C ASP A 121 -2.86 -4.70 -11.45
N ALA A 122 -3.06 -3.43 -11.74
CA ALA A 122 -4.23 -2.68 -11.29
C ALA A 122 -5.53 -3.09 -11.98
N ASP A 123 -5.43 -3.69 -13.16
CA ASP A 123 -6.60 -4.08 -13.95
C ASP A 123 -7.09 -5.51 -13.61
N THR A 124 -6.17 -6.38 -13.18
CA THR A 124 -6.48 -7.81 -12.93
C THR A 124 -6.35 -8.26 -11.49
N GLY A 125 -5.57 -7.54 -10.67
CA GLY A 125 -5.20 -7.95 -9.31
C GLY A 125 -4.11 -9.03 -9.26
N GLU A 126 -3.48 -9.37 -10.39
CA GLU A 126 -2.38 -10.32 -10.45
C GLU A 126 -1.20 -9.85 -9.60
N LEU A 127 -0.67 -10.71 -8.72
CA LEU A 127 0.54 -10.44 -7.95
C LEU A 127 1.76 -10.53 -8.88
N LEU A 128 2.52 -9.44 -8.99
CA LEU A 128 3.65 -9.34 -9.91
C LEU A 128 5.00 -9.49 -9.21
N TRP A 129 5.17 -8.89 -8.02
CA TRP A 129 6.40 -9.00 -7.24
C TRP A 129 6.12 -8.91 -5.75
N THR A 130 7.09 -9.40 -4.98
CA THR A 130 7.16 -9.21 -3.52
C THR A 130 8.56 -8.78 -3.12
N ALA A 131 8.66 -8.03 -2.03
CA ALA A 131 9.90 -7.56 -1.42
C ALA A 131 9.85 -7.82 0.09
N PRO A 132 10.77 -8.56 0.70
CA PRO A 132 10.75 -8.83 2.13
C PRO A 132 10.86 -7.55 2.97
N LEU A 133 9.92 -7.34 3.91
CA LEU A 133 9.84 -6.19 4.82
C LEU A 133 9.58 -6.65 6.27
N ARG A 134 10.25 -7.69 6.72
CA ARG A 134 10.04 -8.23 8.07
C ARG A 134 10.65 -7.30 9.12
N ASN A 135 9.91 -7.07 10.18
CA ASN A 135 10.37 -6.39 11.38
C ASN A 135 9.82 -7.09 12.63
N PRO A 136 10.36 -6.81 13.84
CA PRO A 136 9.97 -7.52 15.06
C PRO A 136 8.49 -7.46 15.42
N PHE A 137 7.77 -6.48 14.89
CA PHE A 137 6.36 -6.23 15.22
C PHE A 137 5.38 -6.59 14.10
N GLY A 138 5.87 -7.04 12.94
CA GLY A 138 5.05 -7.29 11.76
C GLY A 138 4.29 -6.04 11.29
N THR A 139 4.89 -4.85 11.47
CA THR A 139 4.21 -3.57 11.28
C THR A 139 4.92 -2.76 10.22
N ASN A 140 4.34 -2.64 9.04
CA ASN A 140 4.77 -1.71 8.00
C ASN A 140 3.77 -0.54 7.96
N ILE A 141 4.28 0.71 7.94
CA ILE A 141 3.45 1.90 8.16
C ILE A 141 3.62 2.90 7.02
N SER A 142 4.84 3.04 6.51
CA SER A 142 5.19 4.03 5.50
C SER A 142 4.65 3.62 4.13
N THR A 143 3.85 4.47 3.52
CA THR A 143 3.38 4.31 2.14
C THR A 143 4.58 4.15 1.19
N PRO A 144 4.57 3.18 0.27
CA PRO A 144 5.61 3.02 -0.74
C PRO A 144 5.79 4.29 -1.59
N ILE A 145 7.00 4.47 -2.15
CA ILE A 145 7.30 5.59 -3.04
C ILE A 145 7.77 5.03 -4.38
N TYR A 146 7.26 5.59 -5.46
CA TYR A 146 7.67 5.22 -6.82
C TYR A 146 8.27 6.42 -7.54
N GLY A 147 9.38 6.20 -8.24
CA GLY A 147 10.02 7.17 -9.12
C GLY A 147 11.03 6.49 -10.05
N ASP A 148 11.17 6.96 -11.28
CA ASP A 148 12.17 6.50 -12.25
C ASP A 148 12.29 4.98 -12.42
N GLY A 149 11.14 4.28 -12.34
CA GLY A 149 11.09 2.83 -12.45
C GLY A 149 11.48 2.07 -11.18
N CYS A 150 11.76 2.75 -10.08
CA CYS A 150 12.05 2.15 -8.77
C CYS A 150 10.87 2.29 -7.80
N VAL A 151 10.63 1.26 -7.00
CA VAL A 151 9.77 1.30 -5.82
C VAL A 151 10.64 1.26 -4.57
N PHE A 152 10.39 2.16 -3.64
CA PHE A 152 11.06 2.22 -2.36
C PHE A 152 10.11 1.85 -1.23
N TYR A 153 10.55 0.92 -0.39
CA TYR A 153 9.86 0.50 0.82
C TYR A 153 10.71 0.82 2.05
N VAL A 154 10.07 1.28 3.10
CA VAL A 154 10.72 1.50 4.40
C VAL A 154 10.18 0.51 5.42
N THR A 155 11.10 -0.19 6.06
CA THR A 155 10.81 -1.05 7.19
C THR A 155 11.21 -0.32 8.47
N PRO A 156 10.28 -0.05 9.39
CA PRO A 156 10.57 0.67 10.63
C PRO A 156 11.45 -0.16 11.59
N TYR A 157 11.88 0.46 12.68
CA TYR A 157 12.62 -0.17 13.78
C TYR A 157 14.05 -0.61 13.43
N ALA A 158 14.76 0.21 12.66
CA ALA A 158 16.15 0.00 12.23
C ALA A 158 16.34 -1.13 11.19
N GLU A 159 15.28 -1.48 10.48
CA GLU A 159 15.33 -2.50 9.42
C GLU A 159 15.61 -1.93 8.02
N LEU A 160 15.84 -0.63 7.94
CA LEU A 160 16.29 0.09 6.74
C LEU A 160 15.22 0.30 5.65
N GLY A 161 15.49 1.28 4.79
CA GLY A 161 14.77 1.47 3.53
C GLY A 161 15.45 0.73 2.38
N ARG A 162 14.67 0.17 1.45
CA ARG A 162 15.16 -0.59 0.30
C ARG A 162 14.47 -0.17 -0.98
N ALA A 163 15.27 0.06 -2.02
CA ALA A 163 14.76 0.34 -3.36
C ALA A 163 14.87 -0.89 -4.25
N TYR A 164 13.84 -1.07 -5.06
CA TYR A 164 13.73 -2.15 -6.01
C TYR A 164 13.47 -1.57 -7.41
N GLN A 165 14.37 -1.82 -8.34
CA GLN A 165 14.17 -1.50 -9.75
C GLN A 165 13.15 -2.46 -10.33
N LEU A 166 12.11 -1.93 -10.94
CA LEU A 166 11.14 -2.73 -11.69
C LEU A 166 11.70 -3.06 -13.07
N ARG A 167 11.63 -4.33 -13.45
CA ARG A 167 12.03 -4.86 -14.75
C ARG A 167 10.81 -5.45 -15.44
N ALA A 168 10.49 -4.94 -16.60
CA ALA A 168 9.47 -5.53 -17.46
C ALA A 168 10.15 -6.45 -18.47
N ASP A 169 9.73 -7.70 -18.51
CA ASP A 169 10.06 -8.64 -19.57
C ASP A 169 8.79 -9.06 -20.32
N GLY A 170 8.89 -9.86 -21.37
CA GLY A 170 7.73 -10.27 -22.15
C GLY A 170 6.71 -11.14 -21.38
N GLN A 171 6.97 -11.50 -20.13
CA GLN A 171 6.15 -12.36 -19.30
C GLN A 171 5.56 -11.66 -18.08
N GLY A 172 6.16 -10.53 -17.64
CA GLY A 172 5.66 -9.87 -16.43
C GLY A 172 6.48 -8.67 -15.98
N ILE A 173 6.34 -8.33 -14.71
CA ILE A 173 7.14 -7.32 -14.03
C ILE A 173 7.74 -7.96 -12.77
N SER A 174 9.05 -7.86 -12.64
CA SER A 174 9.81 -8.28 -11.46
C SER A 174 10.41 -7.07 -10.75
N ALA A 175 10.82 -7.25 -9.48
CA ALA A 175 11.48 -6.22 -8.68
C ALA A 175 12.87 -6.71 -8.24
N GLU A 176 13.91 -6.00 -8.64
CA GLU A 176 15.30 -6.28 -8.32
C GLU A 176 15.81 -5.28 -7.28
N HIS A 177 16.33 -5.76 -6.14
CA HIS A 177 16.93 -4.89 -5.13
C HIS A 177 18.15 -4.16 -5.69
N VAL A 178 18.18 -2.82 -5.56
CA VAL A 178 19.27 -2.01 -6.13
C VAL A 178 20.09 -1.26 -5.10
N TRP A 179 19.47 -0.75 -4.04
CA TRP A 179 20.19 -0.07 -2.96
C TRP A 179 19.41 -0.11 -1.63
N THR A 180 20.13 0.15 -0.55
CA THR A 180 19.61 0.22 0.82
C THR A 180 20.03 1.54 1.45
N SER A 181 19.14 2.15 2.21
CA SER A 181 19.38 3.38 2.97
C SER A 181 19.19 3.13 4.47
N PRO A 182 19.93 3.82 5.35
CA PRO A 182 19.72 3.74 6.81
C PRO A 182 18.42 4.41 7.26
N LEU A 183 17.61 4.90 6.34
CA LEU A 183 16.30 5.50 6.63
C LEU A 183 15.35 4.43 7.19
N ASP A 184 14.80 4.67 8.37
CA ASP A 184 13.89 3.78 9.09
C ASP A 184 12.62 4.50 9.59
N THR A 185 12.08 5.39 8.77
CA THR A 185 10.90 6.17 9.16
C THR A 185 9.73 5.27 9.62
N VAL A 186 8.99 5.69 10.65
CA VAL A 186 7.90 4.90 11.24
C VAL A 186 6.53 5.41 10.81
N THR A 187 6.25 6.69 10.98
CA THR A 187 4.89 7.23 10.85
C THR A 187 4.69 8.18 9.68
N GLY A 188 5.75 8.48 8.95
CA GLY A 188 5.72 9.33 7.78
C GLY A 188 6.14 8.57 6.52
N ALA A 189 5.57 8.90 5.39
CA ALA A 189 6.18 8.56 4.12
C ALA A 189 7.25 9.61 3.77
N GLY A 190 8.20 9.24 2.92
CA GLY A 190 9.09 10.22 2.30
C GLY A 190 8.42 10.96 1.15
N VAL A 191 9.05 12.02 0.71
CA VAL A 191 8.65 12.77 -0.47
C VAL A 191 9.82 12.79 -1.46
N LEU A 192 9.60 12.31 -2.67
CA LEU A 192 10.58 12.32 -3.75
C LEU A 192 10.44 13.61 -4.56
N VAL A 193 11.50 14.41 -4.58
CA VAL A 193 11.57 15.68 -5.33
C VAL A 193 12.91 15.77 -6.04
N ASP A 194 12.89 15.96 -7.34
CA ASP A 194 14.08 16.19 -8.18
C ASP A 194 15.22 15.18 -7.92
N GLY A 195 14.88 13.90 -7.83
CA GLY A 195 15.84 12.82 -7.61
C GLY A 195 16.36 12.71 -6.17
N THR A 196 15.78 13.43 -5.23
CA THR A 196 16.11 13.34 -3.80
C THR A 196 14.89 12.90 -3.00
N LEU A 197 15.03 11.83 -2.22
CA LEU A 197 14.03 11.37 -1.27
C LEU A 197 14.23 12.06 0.08
N PHE A 198 13.27 12.88 0.49
CA PHE A 198 13.26 13.54 1.79
C PHE A 198 12.38 12.78 2.78
N ALA A 199 12.93 12.43 3.93
CA ALA A 199 12.17 11.76 5.00
C ALA A 199 12.85 11.99 6.37
N ALA A 200 12.10 11.73 7.43
CA ALA A 200 12.62 11.72 8.80
C ALA A 200 13.00 10.31 9.22
N GLY A 201 14.16 10.12 9.80
CA GLY A 201 14.55 8.88 10.47
C GLY A 201 13.90 8.75 11.85
N TYR A 202 13.99 7.56 12.41
CA TYR A 202 13.37 7.25 13.70
C TYR A 202 14.37 6.69 14.72
N LYS A 203 14.81 5.46 14.54
CA LYS A 203 15.61 4.73 15.52
C LYS A 203 17.10 4.76 15.20
N THR A 204 17.45 4.49 13.95
CA THR A 204 18.83 4.50 13.46
C THR A 204 19.41 5.91 13.50
N SER A 205 18.63 6.89 13.11
CA SER A 205 19.00 8.30 13.21
C SER A 205 17.74 9.17 13.29
N LYS A 206 17.72 10.12 14.21
CA LYS A 206 16.60 11.06 14.42
C LYS A 206 16.75 12.34 13.61
N TRP A 207 17.39 12.26 12.44
CA TRP A 207 17.63 13.38 11.54
C TRP A 207 16.65 13.42 10.37
N TRP A 208 16.62 14.53 9.69
CA TRP A 208 16.08 14.62 8.36
C TRP A 208 17.11 14.05 7.37
N PHE A 209 16.65 13.24 6.45
CA PHE A 209 17.43 12.64 5.38
C PHE A 209 17.08 13.27 4.05
N GLY A 210 18.10 13.60 3.25
CA GLY A 210 18.01 13.72 1.80
C GLY A 210 18.78 12.54 1.21
N VAL A 211 18.08 11.58 0.63
CA VAL A 211 18.65 10.36 0.06
C VAL A 211 18.68 10.51 -1.46
N ASP A 212 19.83 10.36 -2.09
CA ASP A 212 19.94 10.32 -3.54
C ASP A 212 19.15 9.11 -4.07
N TRP A 213 18.20 9.37 -4.97
CA TRP A 213 17.26 8.34 -5.44
C TRP A 213 17.92 7.24 -6.28
N ARG A 214 19.07 7.50 -6.86
CA ARG A 214 19.79 6.55 -7.72
C ARG A 214 20.73 5.65 -6.94
N THR A 215 21.28 6.16 -5.84
CA THR A 215 22.37 5.49 -5.12
C THR A 215 22.03 5.10 -3.69
N GLY A 216 20.99 5.66 -3.10
CA GLY A 216 20.60 5.42 -1.71
C GLY A 216 21.43 6.15 -0.67
#